data_1e521ec9b3a86231d3f035090fb781ae
#
_entry.id   1e521ec9b3a86231d3f035090fb781ae
#
_cell.length_a   1.000
_cell.length_b   1.000
_cell.length_c   1.000
_cell.angle_alpha   90.00
_cell.angle_beta   90.00
_cell.angle_gamma   90.00
#
_symmetry.space_group_name_H-M   'P 1'
#
loop_
_entity.id
_entity.type
_entity.pdbx_description
1 polymer ?
#
loop_
_entity_poly.entity_id
_entity_poly.type
_entity_poly.pdbx_seq_one_letter_code
_entity_poly.pdbx_strand_id
1 'polypeptide(L)'
;MTSPFGRLVVIANPSSGRGRWEAKLREIESMLGDWGLDYRIVRTAGPGHATEAAAEALRGGDRFLVAAGGDGTVHEVVNGMLAGGRPIAADAVLGVLATGSGCDFVKSFGIPGDAVKAARRLTGDAVRTIDVGKVTFADGGATTVRYFANIAEAGLGGSVVARASRLSGVLATTRYFFGFWLTLPRFRPATVRLDADGQAFEWVAQNVVVANCRFYGGGMQISPNSRPDDGRLDVLVMTGPKSDAYTTLPKVYRGEHLPHRNIAELRASRVTVEADAPYPIEADGEMLGTTPATFEVIPAALRLKV
;
A
#
# COMPACT_ATOMS: atom_id res chain seq x y z
N MET A 1 -1.53 -28.93 13.97
CA MET A 1 -0.17 -28.30 14.04
C MET A 1 -0.35 -26.91 14.64
N THR A 2 0.41 -26.52 15.63
CA THR A 2 0.39 -25.15 16.14
C THR A 2 1.24 -24.26 15.21
N SER A 3 0.77 -23.04 14.90
CA SER A 3 1.58 -22.06 14.19
C SER A 3 2.79 -21.70 15.07
N PRO A 4 4.02 -21.57 14.51
CA PRO A 4 5.21 -21.13 15.28
C PRO A 4 5.09 -19.69 15.78
N PHE A 5 4.08 -18.94 15.31
CA PHE A 5 3.82 -17.54 15.69
C PHE A 5 2.62 -17.39 16.63
N GLY A 6 2.10 -18.50 17.16
CA GLY A 6 0.94 -18.52 18.05
C GLY A 6 -0.40 -18.50 17.27
N ARG A 7 -1.46 -18.03 17.95
CA ARG A 7 -2.81 -17.95 17.41
C ARG A 7 -2.90 -16.94 16.27
N LEU A 8 -3.58 -17.32 15.19
CA LEU A 8 -3.88 -16.44 14.06
C LEU A 8 -5.06 -15.51 14.38
N VAL A 9 -4.89 -14.23 14.17
CA VAL A 9 -6.01 -13.26 14.20
C VAL A 9 -6.31 -12.83 12.78
N VAL A 10 -7.36 -13.41 12.20
CA VAL A 10 -7.81 -13.11 10.83
C VAL A 10 -8.72 -11.88 10.87
N ILE A 11 -8.21 -10.75 10.41
CA ILE A 11 -8.95 -9.50 10.31
C ILE A 11 -9.57 -9.44 8.91
N ALA A 12 -10.86 -9.72 8.84
CA ALA A 12 -11.59 -9.95 7.60
C ALA A 12 -12.49 -8.77 7.25
N ASN A 13 -12.38 -8.25 6.04
CA ASN A 13 -13.27 -7.22 5.52
C ASN A 13 -14.44 -7.86 4.73
N PRO A 14 -15.66 -7.89 5.28
CA PRO A 14 -16.81 -8.54 4.62
C PRO A 14 -17.19 -7.89 3.29
N SER A 15 -16.92 -6.59 3.12
CA SER A 15 -17.24 -5.83 1.91
C SER A 15 -16.30 -6.11 0.75
N SER A 16 -15.15 -6.80 0.98
CA SER A 16 -14.19 -7.12 -0.06
C SER A 16 -14.71 -8.23 -0.99
N GLY A 17 -14.21 -8.28 -2.22
CA GLY A 17 -14.53 -9.36 -3.17
C GLY A 17 -15.98 -9.41 -3.65
N ARG A 18 -16.77 -8.34 -3.50
CA ARG A 18 -18.18 -8.23 -3.97
C ARG A 18 -19.12 -9.28 -3.39
N GLY A 19 -19.08 -9.49 -2.07
CA GLY A 19 -19.98 -10.42 -1.37
C GLY A 19 -19.62 -11.91 -1.53
N ARG A 20 -18.60 -12.26 -2.33
CA ARG A 20 -18.11 -13.65 -2.44
C ARG A 20 -17.11 -14.01 -1.33
N TRP A 21 -16.77 -13.04 -0.49
CA TRP A 21 -15.76 -13.22 0.55
C TRP A 21 -16.24 -14.21 1.63
N GLU A 22 -17.49 -14.14 2.05
CA GLU A 22 -18.03 -15.06 3.08
C GLU A 22 -17.94 -16.54 2.70
N ALA A 23 -18.12 -16.86 1.41
CA ALA A 23 -17.96 -18.24 0.95
C ALA A 23 -16.48 -18.68 1.01
N LYS A 24 -15.57 -17.82 0.57
CA LYS A 24 -14.12 -18.08 0.67
C LYS A 24 -13.65 -18.15 2.11
N LEU A 25 -14.21 -17.32 2.98
CA LEU A 25 -13.86 -17.31 4.40
C LEU A 25 -14.21 -18.64 5.04
N ARG A 26 -15.41 -19.19 4.78
CA ARG A 26 -15.79 -20.53 5.28
C ARG A 26 -14.86 -21.63 4.80
N GLU A 27 -14.43 -21.58 3.53
CA GLU A 27 -13.45 -22.52 2.99
C GLU A 27 -12.10 -22.42 3.71
N ILE A 28 -11.63 -21.17 3.96
CA ILE A 28 -10.39 -20.92 4.71
C ILE A 28 -10.53 -21.39 6.16
N GLU A 29 -11.66 -21.13 6.83
CA GLU A 29 -11.94 -21.61 8.18
C GLU A 29 -11.84 -23.14 8.27
N SER A 30 -12.47 -23.84 7.30
CA SER A 30 -12.36 -25.30 7.22
C SER A 30 -10.91 -25.75 7.10
N MET A 31 -10.13 -25.12 6.19
CA MET A 31 -8.73 -25.47 6.00
C MET A 31 -7.88 -25.22 7.27
N LEU A 32 -8.09 -24.07 7.94
CA LEU A 32 -7.36 -23.75 9.18
C LEU A 32 -7.68 -24.76 10.28
N GLY A 33 -8.95 -25.19 10.39
CA GLY A 33 -9.39 -26.25 11.29
C GLY A 33 -8.78 -27.60 10.97
N ASP A 34 -8.79 -28.01 9.68
CA ASP A 34 -8.19 -29.28 9.22
C ASP A 34 -6.69 -29.33 9.49
N TRP A 35 -6.01 -28.18 9.44
CA TRP A 35 -4.59 -28.07 9.78
C TRP A 35 -4.33 -27.99 11.28
N GLY A 36 -5.36 -27.92 12.12
CA GLY A 36 -5.26 -27.81 13.57
C GLY A 36 -4.61 -26.49 14.02
N LEU A 37 -4.80 -25.42 13.25
CA LEU A 37 -4.32 -24.08 13.62
C LEU A 37 -5.30 -23.43 14.60
N ASP A 38 -4.79 -22.81 15.65
CA ASP A 38 -5.59 -21.96 16.55
C ASP A 38 -5.80 -20.61 15.85
N TYR A 39 -7.05 -20.18 15.70
CA TYR A 39 -7.38 -18.92 15.06
C TYR A 39 -8.64 -18.27 15.66
N ARG A 40 -8.75 -16.97 15.49
CA ARG A 40 -9.98 -16.21 15.67
C ARG A 40 -10.20 -15.28 14.50
N ILE A 41 -11.45 -14.97 14.19
CA ILE A 41 -11.81 -14.05 13.12
C ILE A 41 -12.43 -12.79 13.69
N VAL A 42 -11.91 -11.65 13.25
CA VAL A 42 -12.45 -10.33 13.52
C VAL A 42 -13.00 -9.78 12.22
N ARG A 43 -14.34 -9.66 12.11
CA ARG A 43 -14.99 -9.03 10.97
C ARG A 43 -15.00 -7.52 11.15
N THR A 44 -14.48 -6.78 10.17
CA THR A 44 -14.46 -5.32 10.24
C THR A 44 -15.87 -4.75 10.04
N ALA A 45 -16.21 -3.74 10.82
CA ALA A 45 -17.52 -3.07 10.76
C ALA A 45 -17.53 -1.88 9.77
N GLY A 46 -16.34 -1.34 9.41
CA GLY A 46 -16.20 -0.19 8.54
C GLY A 46 -14.76 0.28 8.42
N PRO A 47 -14.52 1.41 7.73
CA PRO A 47 -13.20 2.02 7.63
C PRO A 47 -12.56 2.30 9.00
N GLY A 48 -11.27 2.02 9.13
CA GLY A 48 -10.49 2.20 10.36
C GLY A 48 -10.58 1.04 11.35
N HIS A 49 -11.62 0.20 11.30
CA HIS A 49 -11.80 -0.89 12.26
C HIS A 49 -10.69 -1.95 12.16
N ALA A 50 -10.12 -2.21 10.97
CA ALA A 50 -9.02 -3.15 10.86
C ALA A 50 -7.74 -2.63 11.55
N THR A 51 -7.53 -1.30 11.56
CA THR A 51 -6.43 -0.66 12.30
C THR A 51 -6.59 -0.86 13.81
N GLU A 52 -7.79 -0.59 14.33
CA GLU A 52 -8.10 -0.77 15.75
C GLU A 52 -7.95 -2.24 16.18
N ALA A 53 -8.53 -3.17 15.41
CA ALA A 53 -8.48 -4.59 15.68
C ALA A 53 -7.05 -5.16 15.66
N ALA A 54 -6.20 -4.68 14.73
CA ALA A 54 -4.81 -5.07 14.66
C ALA A 54 -4.02 -4.58 15.90
N ALA A 55 -4.18 -3.31 16.26
CA ALA A 55 -3.52 -2.74 17.42
C ALA A 55 -3.98 -3.40 18.73
N GLU A 56 -5.28 -3.67 18.88
CA GLU A 56 -5.83 -4.36 20.04
C GLU A 56 -5.27 -5.78 20.16
N ALA A 57 -5.26 -6.54 19.06
CA ALA A 57 -4.72 -7.90 19.05
C ALA A 57 -3.26 -7.94 19.51
N LEU A 58 -2.42 -7.05 18.98
CA LEU A 58 -1.01 -6.98 19.35
C LEU A 58 -0.81 -6.58 20.83
N ARG A 59 -1.57 -5.62 21.33
CA ARG A 59 -1.53 -5.22 22.75
C ARG A 59 -2.04 -6.34 23.67
N GLY A 60 -2.99 -7.13 23.18
CA GLY A 60 -3.52 -8.32 23.86
C GLY A 60 -2.59 -9.53 23.84
N GLY A 61 -1.43 -9.43 23.17
CA GLY A 61 -0.42 -10.50 23.15
C GLY A 61 -0.45 -11.41 21.92
N ASP A 62 -1.40 -11.23 20.98
CA ASP A 62 -1.37 -11.95 19.72
C ASP A 62 -0.17 -11.50 18.88
N ARG A 63 0.40 -12.41 18.09
CA ARG A 63 1.62 -12.14 17.29
C ARG A 63 1.48 -12.51 15.81
N PHE A 64 0.40 -13.18 15.42
CA PHE A 64 0.16 -13.53 14.03
C PHE A 64 -1.14 -12.91 13.54
N LEU A 65 -1.03 -11.77 12.86
CA LEU A 65 -2.16 -11.07 12.24
C LEU A 65 -2.29 -11.47 10.77
N VAL A 66 -3.51 -11.67 10.29
CA VAL A 66 -3.79 -12.01 8.90
C VAL A 66 -4.77 -10.99 8.33
N ALA A 67 -4.30 -10.15 7.41
CA ALA A 67 -5.13 -9.21 6.69
C ALA A 67 -5.90 -9.96 5.59
N ALA A 68 -7.21 -10.06 5.73
CA ALA A 68 -8.09 -10.81 4.84
C ALA A 68 -9.00 -9.83 4.09
N GLY A 69 -8.53 -9.36 2.91
CA GLY A 69 -9.20 -8.31 2.16
C GLY A 69 -8.44 -7.85 0.92
N GLY A 70 -8.69 -6.64 0.47
CA GLY A 70 -7.94 -5.94 -0.57
C GLY A 70 -6.79 -5.10 0.01
N ASP A 71 -6.13 -4.28 -0.85
CA ASP A 71 -5.03 -3.40 -0.44
C ASP A 71 -5.41 -2.46 0.72
N GLY A 72 -6.64 -1.91 0.75
CA GLY A 72 -7.09 -1.07 1.87
C GLY A 72 -7.14 -1.81 3.20
N THR A 73 -7.51 -3.11 3.21
CA THR A 73 -7.46 -3.92 4.43
C THR A 73 -6.03 -4.17 4.88
N VAL A 74 -5.11 -4.42 3.94
CA VAL A 74 -3.67 -4.55 4.24
C VAL A 74 -3.15 -3.23 4.81
N HIS A 75 -3.47 -2.10 4.18
CA HIS A 75 -3.09 -0.76 4.63
C HIS A 75 -3.56 -0.50 6.08
N GLU A 76 -4.84 -0.76 6.38
CA GLU A 76 -5.37 -0.58 7.74
C GLU A 76 -4.67 -1.46 8.77
N VAL A 77 -4.46 -2.76 8.45
CA VAL A 77 -3.76 -3.68 9.37
C VAL A 77 -2.33 -3.22 9.61
N VAL A 78 -1.59 -2.83 8.56
CA VAL A 78 -0.24 -2.28 8.69
C VAL A 78 -0.22 -1.04 9.58
N ASN A 79 -1.18 -0.11 9.40
CA ASN A 79 -1.31 1.07 10.28
C ASN A 79 -1.63 0.70 11.73
N GLY A 80 -2.35 -0.40 11.97
CA GLY A 80 -2.60 -0.94 13.32
C GLY A 80 -1.42 -1.69 13.93
N MET A 81 -0.45 -2.13 13.12
CA MET A 81 0.76 -2.81 13.60
C MET A 81 1.86 -1.84 14.05
N LEU A 82 1.77 -0.57 13.69
CA LEU A 82 2.79 0.44 13.98
C LEU A 82 2.23 1.56 14.88
N ALA A 83 3.07 2.07 15.76
CA ALA A 83 2.78 3.22 16.61
C ALA A 83 4.07 4.02 16.84
N GLY A 84 4.01 5.36 16.74
CA GLY A 84 5.17 6.22 16.96
C GLY A 84 6.38 5.90 16.06
N GLY A 85 6.14 5.42 14.83
CA GLY A 85 7.20 5.05 13.88
C GLY A 85 7.90 3.71 14.18
N ARG A 86 7.28 2.85 14.99
CA ARG A 86 7.85 1.54 15.37
C ARG A 86 6.77 0.46 15.40
N PRO A 87 7.11 -0.82 15.18
CA PRO A 87 6.19 -1.92 15.42
C PRO A 87 5.69 -1.93 16.88
N ILE A 88 4.39 -2.18 17.10
CA ILE A 88 3.81 -2.40 18.43
C ILE A 88 4.41 -3.66 19.06
N ALA A 89 4.65 -4.68 18.23
CA ALA A 89 5.35 -5.92 18.62
C ALA A 89 6.33 -6.30 17.50
N ALA A 90 7.62 -6.26 17.79
CA ALA A 90 8.68 -6.50 16.81
C ALA A 90 8.72 -7.94 16.28
N ASP A 91 8.19 -8.88 17.04
CA ASP A 91 8.07 -10.30 16.70
C ASP A 91 6.76 -10.64 15.96
N ALA A 92 5.86 -9.68 15.79
CA ALA A 92 4.60 -9.90 15.11
C ALA A 92 4.80 -10.22 13.62
N VAL A 93 3.94 -11.10 13.10
CA VAL A 93 3.95 -11.55 11.71
C VAL A 93 2.64 -11.10 11.02
N LEU A 94 2.75 -10.56 9.84
CA LEU A 94 1.64 -10.23 8.96
C LEU A 94 1.46 -11.33 7.91
N GLY A 95 0.31 -11.97 7.89
CA GLY A 95 -0.15 -12.79 6.76
C GLY A 95 -1.13 -11.98 5.90
N VAL A 96 -1.26 -12.34 4.62
CA VAL A 96 -2.22 -11.69 3.71
C VAL A 96 -3.02 -12.72 2.93
N LEU A 97 -4.35 -12.59 3.02
CA LEU A 97 -5.32 -13.35 2.23
C LEU A 97 -6.03 -12.39 1.27
N ALA A 98 -5.49 -12.27 0.07
CA ALA A 98 -6.02 -11.36 -0.94
C ALA A 98 -7.40 -11.84 -1.46
N THR A 99 -8.39 -10.95 -1.49
CA THR A 99 -9.77 -11.30 -1.88
C THR A 99 -10.12 -10.96 -3.33
N GLY A 100 -9.15 -10.59 -4.12
CA GLY A 100 -9.37 -10.22 -5.52
C GLY A 100 -8.07 -10.08 -6.31
N SER A 101 -8.21 -9.97 -7.62
CA SER A 101 -7.09 -9.79 -8.55
C SER A 101 -6.38 -8.43 -8.43
N GLY A 102 -6.89 -7.53 -7.58
CA GLY A 102 -6.40 -6.16 -7.44
C GLY A 102 -5.49 -5.93 -6.25
N CYS A 103 -5.20 -6.92 -5.41
CA CYS A 103 -4.26 -6.73 -4.32
C CYS A 103 -2.83 -6.66 -4.87
N ASP A 104 -2.32 -5.44 -4.99
CA ASP A 104 -1.02 -5.16 -5.61
C ASP A 104 0.14 -5.45 -4.66
N PHE A 105 -0.06 -5.28 -3.37
CA PHE A 105 0.92 -5.59 -2.35
C PHE A 105 1.44 -7.04 -2.49
N VAL A 106 0.55 -8.03 -2.57
CA VAL A 106 0.94 -9.46 -2.63
C VAL A 106 1.76 -9.81 -3.87
N LYS A 107 1.58 -9.07 -4.99
CA LYS A 107 2.33 -9.29 -6.24
C LYS A 107 3.82 -9.06 -6.06
N SER A 108 4.21 -8.07 -5.24
CA SER A 108 5.62 -7.76 -4.95
C SER A 108 6.35 -8.89 -4.23
N PHE A 109 5.60 -9.77 -3.55
CA PHE A 109 6.15 -10.87 -2.75
C PHE A 109 5.86 -12.26 -3.34
N GLY A 110 5.21 -12.35 -4.49
CA GLY A 110 4.83 -13.63 -5.10
C GLY A 110 3.80 -14.41 -4.26
N ILE A 111 3.05 -13.71 -3.41
CA ILE A 111 1.94 -14.30 -2.66
C ILE A 111 0.76 -14.49 -3.63
N PRO A 112 0.09 -15.66 -3.64
CA PRO A 112 -1.05 -15.87 -4.52
C PRO A 112 -2.16 -14.83 -4.32
N GLY A 113 -2.68 -14.26 -5.40
CA GLY A 113 -3.84 -13.37 -5.36
C GLY A 113 -5.19 -14.07 -5.08
N ASP A 114 -5.19 -15.39 -5.00
CA ASP A 114 -6.33 -16.19 -4.54
C ASP A 114 -6.14 -16.53 -3.06
N ALA A 115 -7.11 -16.15 -2.23
CA ALA A 115 -7.01 -16.28 -0.78
C ALA A 115 -6.89 -17.73 -0.30
N VAL A 116 -7.54 -18.68 -0.98
CA VAL A 116 -7.47 -20.11 -0.61
C VAL A 116 -6.07 -20.67 -0.89
N LYS A 117 -5.47 -20.29 -2.03
CA LYS A 117 -4.08 -20.66 -2.33
C LYS A 117 -3.09 -19.97 -1.37
N ALA A 118 -3.35 -18.72 -1.02
CA ALA A 118 -2.53 -17.96 -0.08
C ALA A 118 -2.61 -18.52 1.36
N ALA A 119 -3.77 -19.07 1.76
CA ALA A 119 -3.96 -19.66 3.09
C ALA A 119 -2.95 -20.78 3.40
N ARG A 120 -2.53 -21.55 2.40
CA ARG A 120 -1.49 -22.59 2.56
C ARG A 120 -0.15 -22.03 3.04
N ARG A 121 0.12 -20.75 2.77
CA ARG A 121 1.33 -20.08 3.24
C ARG A 121 1.26 -19.66 4.71
N LEU A 122 0.10 -19.70 5.34
CA LEU A 122 -0.04 -19.40 6.76
C LEU A 122 0.57 -20.49 7.64
N THR A 123 0.79 -21.68 7.10
CA THR A 123 1.51 -22.77 7.78
C THR A 123 3.02 -22.59 7.67
N GLY A 124 3.79 -23.28 8.53
CA GLY A 124 5.25 -23.21 8.54
C GLY A 124 5.80 -21.90 9.12
N ASP A 125 7.10 -21.69 8.99
CA ASP A 125 7.88 -20.63 9.65
C ASP A 125 8.47 -19.58 8.69
N ALA A 126 8.28 -19.74 7.36
CA ALA A 126 8.86 -18.84 6.37
C ALA A 126 8.30 -17.42 6.51
N VAL A 127 9.18 -16.47 6.82
CA VAL A 127 8.86 -15.04 6.87
C VAL A 127 9.94 -14.23 6.17
N ARG A 128 9.55 -13.08 5.64
CA ARG A 128 10.45 -12.07 5.08
C ARG A 128 10.30 -10.78 5.87
N THR A 129 11.41 -10.23 6.33
CA THR A 129 11.41 -8.90 6.94
C THR A 129 11.30 -7.85 5.84
N ILE A 130 10.42 -6.88 6.04
CA ILE A 130 10.16 -5.81 5.06
C ILE A 130 10.16 -4.45 5.73
N ASP A 131 10.48 -3.46 4.93
CA ASP A 131 10.39 -2.04 5.29
C ASP A 131 8.95 -1.56 5.18
N VAL A 132 8.65 -0.43 5.82
CA VAL A 132 7.38 0.29 5.70
C VAL A 132 7.67 1.77 5.50
N GLY A 133 6.96 2.41 4.59
CA GLY A 133 7.00 3.84 4.45
C GLY A 133 6.15 4.53 5.51
N LYS A 134 6.63 5.66 6.01
CA LYS A 134 5.90 6.59 6.87
C LYS A 134 5.71 7.89 6.14
N VAL A 135 4.51 8.43 6.11
CA VAL A 135 4.23 9.77 5.60
C VAL A 135 3.74 10.67 6.73
N THR A 136 4.32 11.86 6.81
CA THR A 136 3.96 12.92 7.75
C THR A 136 3.48 14.12 6.96
N PHE A 137 2.30 14.63 7.27
CA PHE A 137 1.66 15.75 6.57
C PHE A 137 0.77 16.55 7.53
N ALA A 138 0.34 17.73 7.09
CA ALA A 138 -0.61 18.53 7.85
C ALA A 138 -2.06 18.17 7.46
N ASP A 139 -2.90 17.93 8.45
CA ASP A 139 -4.33 17.70 8.31
C ASP A 139 -5.10 18.55 9.31
N GLY A 140 -5.91 19.49 8.82
CA GLY A 140 -6.66 20.40 9.69
C GLY A 140 -5.80 21.24 10.66
N GLY A 141 -4.54 21.49 10.33
CA GLY A 141 -3.58 22.18 11.19
C GLY A 141 -2.84 21.31 12.20
N ALA A 142 -3.18 20.02 12.28
CA ALA A 142 -2.44 19.04 13.08
C ALA A 142 -1.44 18.26 12.22
N THR A 143 -0.32 17.87 12.83
CA THR A 143 0.62 16.94 12.19
C THR A 143 0.07 15.52 12.28
N THR A 144 -0.16 14.91 11.14
CA THR A 144 -0.69 13.54 11.03
C THR A 144 0.37 12.60 10.45
N VAL A 145 0.39 11.37 10.94
CA VAL A 145 1.26 10.29 10.48
C VAL A 145 0.42 9.15 9.93
N ARG A 146 0.82 8.61 8.79
CA ARG A 146 0.28 7.36 8.22
C ARG A 146 1.43 6.48 7.75
N TYR A 147 1.17 5.19 7.67
CA TYR A 147 2.13 4.20 7.17
C TYR A 147 1.63 3.61 5.86
N PHE A 148 2.54 3.30 4.96
CA PHE A 148 2.24 2.64 3.70
C PHE A 148 3.22 1.48 3.45
N ALA A 149 2.68 0.35 3.08
CA ALA A 149 3.49 -0.83 2.80
C ALA A 149 3.89 -0.91 1.33
N ASN A 150 3.13 -0.26 0.47
CA ASN A 150 3.27 -0.40 -0.97
C ASN A 150 3.80 0.89 -1.62
N ILE A 151 2.96 1.87 -1.92
CA ILE A 151 3.32 3.09 -2.65
C ILE A 151 2.53 4.27 -2.11
N ALA A 152 3.19 5.44 -2.04
CA ALA A 152 2.55 6.72 -1.81
C ALA A 152 2.83 7.66 -2.99
N GLU A 153 1.96 8.64 -3.20
CA GLU A 153 2.09 9.62 -4.27
C GLU A 153 1.70 11.01 -3.82
N ALA A 154 2.30 12.02 -4.46
CA ALA A 154 1.89 13.42 -4.35
C ALA A 154 1.64 14.00 -5.76
N GLY A 155 0.43 14.49 -6.02
CA GLY A 155 0.06 15.14 -7.28
C GLY A 155 -1.04 14.44 -8.05
N LEU A 156 -0.76 14.04 -9.31
CA LEU A 156 -1.74 13.43 -10.20
C LEU A 156 -2.36 12.17 -9.61
N GLY A 157 -1.56 11.29 -9.01
CA GLY A 157 -2.02 10.04 -8.40
C GLY A 157 -3.08 10.27 -7.32
N GLY A 158 -2.82 11.16 -6.36
CA GLY A 158 -3.80 11.54 -5.35
C GLY A 158 -5.08 12.12 -5.95
N SER A 159 -4.96 12.95 -7.01
CA SER A 159 -6.13 13.47 -7.73
C SER A 159 -6.94 12.37 -8.43
N VAL A 160 -6.27 11.32 -8.92
CA VAL A 160 -6.91 10.14 -9.51
C VAL A 160 -7.68 9.35 -8.46
N VAL A 161 -7.08 9.09 -7.30
CA VAL A 161 -7.74 8.41 -6.17
C VAL A 161 -8.96 9.18 -5.70
N ALA A 162 -8.84 10.51 -5.50
CA ALA A 162 -9.96 11.37 -5.12
C ALA A 162 -11.11 11.36 -6.13
N ARG A 163 -10.81 11.21 -7.41
CA ARG A 163 -11.83 11.10 -8.45
C ARG A 163 -12.43 9.70 -8.51
N ALA A 164 -11.59 8.68 -8.44
CA ALA A 164 -12.01 7.28 -8.48
C ALA A 164 -12.97 6.92 -7.33
N SER A 165 -12.77 7.49 -6.14
CA SER A 165 -13.66 7.28 -4.98
C SER A 165 -15.09 7.81 -5.21
N ARG A 166 -15.27 8.78 -6.12
CA ARG A 166 -16.57 9.36 -6.49
C ARG A 166 -17.28 8.61 -7.63
N LEU A 167 -16.60 7.67 -8.29
CA LEU A 167 -17.18 6.88 -9.38
C LEU A 167 -17.93 5.68 -8.80
N SER A 168 -19.20 5.88 -8.44
CA SER A 168 -20.10 4.81 -8.02
C SER A 168 -20.55 3.94 -9.20
N GLY A 169 -20.74 2.64 -8.98
CA GLY A 169 -21.26 1.71 -9.99
C GLY A 169 -20.24 1.20 -11.01
N VAL A 170 -19.05 1.76 -11.07
CA VAL A 170 -17.97 1.28 -11.94
C VAL A 170 -17.20 0.15 -11.24
N LEU A 171 -16.81 -0.87 -12.01
CA LEU A 171 -15.99 -1.97 -11.51
C LEU A 171 -14.74 -1.46 -10.78
N ALA A 172 -14.48 -1.97 -9.58
CA ALA A 172 -13.39 -1.49 -8.73
C ALA A 172 -12.02 -1.41 -9.44
N THR A 173 -11.72 -2.35 -10.33
CA THR A 173 -10.49 -2.38 -11.14
C THR A 173 -10.45 -1.32 -12.24
N THR A 174 -11.60 -0.89 -12.76
CA THR A 174 -11.66 0.07 -13.88
C THR A 174 -11.84 1.51 -13.42
N ARG A 175 -12.29 1.74 -12.16
CA ARG A 175 -12.51 3.10 -11.64
C ARG A 175 -11.23 3.94 -11.63
N TYR A 176 -10.07 3.34 -11.32
CA TYR A 176 -8.78 4.04 -11.34
C TYR A 176 -8.35 4.37 -12.77
N PHE A 177 -8.58 3.45 -13.72
CA PHE A 177 -8.33 3.71 -15.13
C PHE A 177 -9.16 4.89 -15.66
N PHE A 178 -10.47 4.88 -15.43
CA PHE A 178 -11.31 6.01 -15.81
C PHE A 178 -10.98 7.28 -15.00
N GLY A 179 -10.71 7.15 -13.71
CA GLY A 179 -10.25 8.25 -12.86
C GLY A 179 -9.00 8.93 -13.42
N PHE A 180 -8.03 8.17 -13.90
CA PHE A 180 -6.80 8.66 -14.52
C PHE A 180 -7.10 9.48 -15.77
N TRP A 181 -7.81 8.90 -16.76
CA TRP A 181 -8.10 9.57 -18.01
C TRP A 181 -9.02 10.79 -17.87
N LEU A 182 -9.91 10.81 -16.89
CA LEU A 182 -10.74 11.97 -16.57
C LEU A 182 -9.98 13.07 -15.84
N THR A 183 -8.94 12.72 -15.09
CA THR A 183 -8.16 13.66 -14.29
C THR A 183 -7.03 14.28 -15.10
N LEU A 184 -6.30 13.49 -15.85
CA LEU A 184 -5.10 13.89 -16.60
C LEU A 184 -5.27 15.19 -17.42
N PRO A 185 -6.33 15.39 -18.22
CA PRO A 185 -6.47 16.62 -19.02
C PRO A 185 -6.62 17.88 -18.18
N ARG A 186 -7.23 17.75 -16.98
CA ARG A 186 -7.54 18.87 -16.08
C ARG A 186 -6.46 19.13 -15.04
N PHE A 187 -5.61 18.17 -14.78
CA PHE A 187 -4.52 18.32 -13.82
C PHE A 187 -3.53 19.38 -14.28
N ARG A 188 -3.06 20.22 -13.39
CA ARG A 188 -2.07 21.26 -13.68
C ARG A 188 -0.77 20.90 -12.96
N PRO A 189 0.33 20.70 -13.70
CA PRO A 189 1.65 20.56 -13.11
C PRO A 189 2.01 21.82 -12.31
N ALA A 190 2.78 21.64 -11.24
CA ALA A 190 3.30 22.73 -10.42
C ALA A 190 4.81 22.56 -10.22
N THR A 191 5.47 23.60 -9.76
CA THR A 191 6.85 23.50 -9.30
C THR A 191 6.87 22.69 -8.01
N VAL A 192 7.61 21.60 -8.04
CA VAL A 192 7.84 20.70 -6.89
C VAL A 192 9.27 20.87 -6.44
N ARG A 193 9.45 21.19 -5.15
CA ARG A 193 10.72 21.16 -4.45
C ARG A 193 10.81 19.88 -3.66
N LEU A 194 11.88 19.16 -3.87
CA LEU A 194 12.10 17.86 -3.26
C LEU A 194 13.46 17.86 -2.57
N ASP A 195 13.49 17.50 -1.30
CA ASP A 195 14.71 17.16 -0.58
C ASP A 195 14.79 15.64 -0.40
N ALA A 196 15.84 15.02 -0.88
CA ALA A 196 16.12 13.60 -0.74
C ALA A 196 17.42 13.40 0.02
N ASP A 197 17.34 13.00 1.29
CA ASP A 197 18.51 12.80 2.19
C ASP A 197 19.45 14.02 2.21
N GLY A 198 18.91 15.26 2.17
CA GLY A 198 19.67 16.52 2.19
C GLY A 198 20.12 17.01 0.80
N GLN A 199 19.73 16.33 -0.26
CA GLN A 199 19.94 16.81 -1.63
C GLN A 199 18.66 17.47 -2.15
N ALA A 200 18.74 18.74 -2.49
CA ALA A 200 17.63 19.54 -2.98
C ALA A 200 17.51 19.48 -4.50
N PHE A 201 16.28 19.29 -4.96
CA PHE A 201 15.92 19.27 -6.37
C PHE A 201 14.66 20.12 -6.60
N GLU A 202 14.54 20.64 -7.82
CA GLU A 202 13.35 21.39 -8.24
C GLU A 202 12.95 21.01 -9.67
N TRP A 203 11.66 20.71 -9.87
CA TRP A 203 11.10 20.39 -11.18
C TRP A 203 9.67 20.91 -11.32
N VAL A 204 9.27 21.21 -12.55
CA VAL A 204 7.84 21.23 -12.88
C VAL A 204 7.41 19.79 -13.10
N ALA A 205 6.60 19.27 -12.19
CA ALA A 205 6.22 17.86 -12.18
C ALA A 205 4.70 17.67 -12.16
N GLN A 206 4.23 16.54 -12.69
CA GLN A 206 2.84 16.12 -12.61
C GLN A 206 2.60 15.23 -11.40
N ASN A 207 3.58 14.43 -11.03
CA ASN A 207 3.44 13.43 -9.98
C ASN A 207 4.80 13.10 -9.36
N VAL A 208 4.81 12.86 -8.07
CA VAL A 208 5.92 12.28 -7.32
C VAL A 208 5.44 10.97 -6.74
N VAL A 209 6.02 9.88 -7.18
CA VAL A 209 5.79 8.53 -6.64
C VAL A 209 6.87 8.23 -5.63
N VAL A 210 6.49 7.75 -4.46
CA VAL A 210 7.39 7.30 -3.39
C VAL A 210 7.08 5.84 -3.10
N ALA A 211 7.92 4.95 -3.60
CA ALA A 211 7.64 3.52 -3.66
C ALA A 211 8.51 2.73 -2.67
N ASN A 212 7.86 1.87 -1.88
CA ASN A 212 8.48 0.79 -1.12
C ASN A 212 8.40 -0.53 -1.91
N CYS A 213 7.30 -0.75 -2.62
CA CYS A 213 7.05 -1.92 -3.46
C CYS A 213 6.89 -1.54 -4.94
N ARG A 214 6.67 -2.56 -5.80
CA ARG A 214 6.72 -2.39 -7.26
C ARG A 214 5.38 -2.07 -7.90
N PHE A 215 4.27 -2.59 -7.36
CA PHE A 215 2.97 -2.62 -8.02
C PHE A 215 1.94 -1.74 -7.35
N TYR A 216 1.09 -1.10 -8.15
CA TYR A 216 -0.09 -0.38 -7.69
C TYR A 216 -1.17 -0.32 -8.79
N GLY A 217 -2.33 0.24 -8.50
CA GLY A 217 -3.35 0.58 -9.49
C GLY A 217 -3.90 -0.59 -10.32
N GLY A 218 -3.88 -1.80 -9.76
CA GLY A 218 -4.39 -3.01 -10.42
C GLY A 218 -3.37 -3.73 -11.30
N GLY A 219 -2.09 -3.65 -10.95
CA GLY A 219 -1.01 -4.40 -11.60
C GLY A 219 -0.03 -3.56 -12.41
N MET A 220 -0.11 -2.24 -12.31
CA MET A 220 0.91 -1.36 -12.86
C MET A 220 2.21 -1.52 -12.08
N GLN A 221 3.31 -1.86 -12.75
CA GLN A 221 4.64 -1.98 -12.16
C GLN A 221 5.36 -0.63 -12.24
N ILE A 222 4.89 0.34 -11.44
CA ILE A 222 5.36 1.73 -11.51
C ILE A 222 6.81 1.89 -11.06
N SER A 223 7.27 1.09 -10.11
CA SER A 223 8.66 1.10 -9.64
C SER A 223 9.27 -0.30 -9.72
N PRO A 224 9.66 -0.75 -10.95
CA PRO A 224 10.08 -2.13 -11.19
C PRO A 224 11.32 -2.54 -10.40
N ASN A 225 12.15 -1.58 -10.00
CA ASN A 225 13.41 -1.80 -9.30
C ASN A 225 13.28 -1.76 -7.77
N SER A 226 12.10 -1.39 -7.22
CA SER A 226 11.90 -1.27 -5.78
C SER A 226 12.10 -2.58 -5.04
N ARG A 227 12.75 -2.46 -3.89
CA ARG A 227 13.03 -3.54 -2.96
C ARG A 227 12.52 -3.17 -1.57
N PRO A 228 11.52 -3.88 -1.06
CA PRO A 228 10.90 -3.54 0.22
C PRO A 228 11.71 -4.01 1.44
N ASP A 229 13.02 -4.22 1.31
CA ASP A 229 13.90 -4.77 2.34
C ASP A 229 15.33 -4.20 2.27
N ASP A 230 15.53 -3.02 1.69
CA ASP A 230 16.85 -2.42 1.51
C ASP A 230 17.04 -1.07 2.24
N GLY A 231 16.08 -0.67 3.06
CA GLY A 231 16.12 0.55 3.84
C GLY A 231 16.01 1.83 3.00
N ARG A 232 15.44 1.75 1.80
CA ARG A 232 15.29 2.87 0.87
C ARG A 232 13.89 2.94 0.28
N LEU A 233 13.49 4.15 -0.10
CA LEU A 233 12.33 4.41 -0.94
C LEU A 233 12.81 4.80 -2.33
N ASP A 234 12.21 4.23 -3.36
CA ASP A 234 12.43 4.66 -4.73
C ASP A 234 11.49 5.81 -5.06
N VAL A 235 12.04 6.90 -5.59
CA VAL A 235 11.29 8.13 -5.87
C VAL A 235 11.32 8.39 -7.36
N LEU A 236 10.13 8.48 -7.97
CA LEU A 236 9.98 8.78 -9.38
C LEU A 236 9.28 10.12 -9.54
N VAL A 237 9.94 11.08 -10.18
CA VAL A 237 9.38 12.41 -10.44
C VAL A 237 9.01 12.52 -11.91
N MET A 238 7.72 12.64 -12.20
CA MET A 238 7.19 12.71 -13.57
C MET A 238 7.15 14.16 -14.05
N THR A 239 8.13 14.55 -14.86
CA THR A 239 8.35 15.93 -15.32
C THR A 239 7.88 16.18 -16.76
N GLY A 240 7.48 15.12 -17.49
CA GLY A 240 7.13 15.18 -18.89
C GLY A 240 5.77 15.82 -19.20
N PRO A 241 5.46 16.04 -20.47
CA PRO A 241 4.15 16.47 -20.87
C PRO A 241 3.10 15.36 -20.65
N LYS A 242 1.83 15.75 -20.51
CA LYS A 242 0.71 14.81 -20.32
C LYS A 242 0.60 13.76 -21.43
N SER A 243 1.07 14.09 -22.63
CA SER A 243 1.09 13.17 -23.78
C SER A 243 1.96 11.94 -23.53
N ASP A 244 2.96 12.01 -22.64
CA ASP A 244 3.81 10.88 -22.32
C ASP A 244 3.00 9.73 -21.71
N ALA A 245 1.88 10.03 -21.06
CA ALA A 245 0.98 9.02 -20.49
C ALA A 245 0.50 8.01 -21.54
N TYR A 246 0.27 8.44 -22.79
CA TYR A 246 -0.21 7.54 -23.85
C TYR A 246 0.82 6.47 -24.26
N THR A 247 2.09 6.82 -24.21
CA THR A 247 3.20 5.91 -24.57
C THR A 247 3.77 5.18 -23.38
N THR A 248 3.71 5.79 -22.20
CA THR A 248 4.32 5.28 -20.97
C THR A 248 3.40 4.30 -20.25
N LEU A 249 2.09 4.58 -20.17
CA LEU A 249 1.15 3.75 -19.41
C LEU A 249 1.13 2.27 -19.86
N PRO A 250 1.13 1.91 -21.15
CA PRO A 250 1.23 0.50 -21.56
C PRO A 250 2.53 -0.17 -21.12
N LYS A 251 3.62 0.60 -21.06
CA LYS A 251 4.94 0.11 -20.61
C LYS A 251 4.98 -0.06 -19.08
N VAL A 252 4.26 0.78 -18.32
CA VAL A 252 4.16 0.65 -16.86
C VAL A 252 3.59 -0.70 -16.46
N TYR A 253 2.60 -1.23 -17.19
CA TYR A 253 2.05 -2.56 -16.91
C TYR A 253 3.07 -3.70 -17.11
N ARG A 254 4.15 -3.45 -17.86
CA ARG A 254 5.24 -4.41 -18.10
C ARG A 254 6.53 -4.07 -17.33
N GLY A 255 6.55 -2.93 -16.62
CA GLY A 255 7.77 -2.44 -15.96
C GLY A 255 8.86 -1.96 -16.92
N GLU A 256 8.50 -1.65 -18.17
CA GLU A 256 9.44 -1.29 -19.26
C GLU A 256 9.50 0.22 -19.53
N HIS A 257 8.95 1.05 -18.65
CA HIS A 257 8.90 2.50 -18.83
C HIS A 257 10.13 3.22 -18.28
N LEU A 258 11.01 2.55 -17.56
CA LEU A 258 12.25 3.10 -17.03
C LEU A 258 13.46 2.44 -17.70
N PRO A 259 14.58 3.19 -17.91
CA PRO A 259 14.69 4.62 -17.69
C PRO A 259 13.92 5.45 -18.73
N HIS A 260 13.50 6.66 -18.34
CA HIS A 260 12.75 7.56 -19.23
C HIS A 260 13.26 9.01 -19.08
N ARG A 261 13.47 9.73 -20.19
CA ARG A 261 14.04 11.10 -20.18
C ARG A 261 13.26 12.13 -19.35
N ASN A 262 11.97 11.89 -19.17
CA ASN A 262 11.04 12.76 -18.44
C ASN A 262 10.59 12.17 -17.10
N ILE A 263 11.31 11.18 -16.58
CA ILE A 263 11.11 10.62 -15.24
C ILE A 263 12.48 10.65 -14.55
N ALA A 264 12.58 11.47 -13.50
CA ALA A 264 13.75 11.45 -12.65
C ALA A 264 13.62 10.32 -11.64
N GLU A 265 14.67 9.52 -11.49
CA GLU A 265 14.74 8.38 -10.57
C GLU A 265 15.71 8.72 -9.44
N LEU A 266 15.25 8.68 -8.19
CA LEU A 266 16.05 8.89 -7.00
C LEU A 266 15.82 7.74 -6.01
N ARG A 267 16.72 7.59 -5.06
CA ARG A 267 16.58 6.66 -3.93
C ARG A 267 16.99 7.36 -2.65
N ALA A 268 16.12 7.32 -1.65
CA ALA A 268 16.37 8.01 -0.39
C ALA A 268 15.74 7.28 0.80
N SER A 269 16.26 7.54 2.00
CA SER A 269 15.65 7.10 3.26
C SER A 269 14.61 8.10 3.75
N ARG A 270 14.75 9.37 3.36
CA ARG A 270 13.84 10.47 3.70
C ARG A 270 13.66 11.38 2.49
N VAL A 271 12.40 11.69 2.21
CA VAL A 271 12.02 12.60 1.11
C VAL A 271 11.01 13.61 1.61
N THR A 272 11.32 14.90 1.48
CA THR A 272 10.35 15.98 1.72
C THR A 272 9.88 16.51 0.37
N VAL A 273 8.58 16.65 0.20
CA VAL A 273 7.95 17.13 -1.03
C VAL A 273 7.13 18.38 -0.70
N GLU A 274 7.48 19.49 -1.35
CA GLU A 274 6.72 20.74 -1.35
C GLU A 274 6.29 21.07 -2.77
N ALA A 275 5.19 21.77 -2.93
CA ALA A 275 4.73 22.23 -4.24
C ALA A 275 4.13 23.64 -4.14
N ASP A 276 4.25 24.44 -5.22
CA ASP A 276 3.69 25.78 -5.30
C ASP A 276 2.16 25.80 -5.29
N ALA A 277 1.54 24.65 -5.57
CA ALA A 277 0.10 24.41 -5.42
C ALA A 277 -0.13 23.18 -4.53
N PRO A 278 -1.25 23.11 -3.78
CA PRO A 278 -1.55 21.96 -2.94
C PRO A 278 -1.66 20.68 -3.80
N TYR A 279 -0.67 19.79 -3.72
CA TYR A 279 -0.71 18.48 -4.36
C TYR A 279 -1.37 17.48 -3.44
N PRO A 280 -2.45 16.81 -3.90
CA PRO A 280 -3.06 15.75 -3.13
C PRO A 280 -2.09 14.61 -2.88
N ILE A 281 -2.08 14.12 -1.64
CA ILE A 281 -1.26 12.98 -1.20
C ILE A 281 -2.17 11.77 -1.04
N GLU A 282 -1.72 10.65 -1.56
CA GLU A 282 -2.33 9.35 -1.28
C GLU A 282 -1.27 8.35 -0.80
N ALA A 283 -1.69 7.30 -0.13
CA ALA A 283 -0.85 6.15 0.22
C ALA A 283 -1.69 4.87 0.20
N ASP A 284 -1.19 3.86 -0.51
CA ASP A 284 -1.85 2.56 -0.71
C ASP A 284 -3.31 2.67 -1.22
N GLY A 285 -3.61 3.74 -1.97
CA GLY A 285 -4.95 4.02 -2.52
C GLY A 285 -5.88 4.82 -1.60
N GLU A 286 -5.42 5.26 -0.43
CA GLU A 286 -6.18 6.09 0.51
C GLU A 286 -5.74 7.56 0.44
N MET A 287 -6.72 8.46 0.32
CA MET A 287 -6.46 9.89 0.34
C MET A 287 -6.07 10.35 1.74
N LEU A 288 -4.98 11.11 1.84
CA LEU A 288 -4.43 11.57 3.12
C LEU A 288 -4.61 13.07 3.32
N GLY A 289 -4.11 13.89 2.41
CA GLY A 289 -4.11 15.34 2.53
C GLY A 289 -3.45 15.99 1.32
N THR A 290 -2.70 17.05 1.56
CA THR A 290 -1.93 17.77 0.52
C THR A 290 -0.50 18.04 0.98
N THR A 291 0.39 18.31 0.01
CA THR A 291 1.75 18.81 0.32
C THR A 291 1.69 20.12 1.12
N PRO A 292 2.70 20.41 1.99
CA PRO A 292 3.96 19.68 2.13
C PRO A 292 3.81 18.34 2.86
N ALA A 293 4.66 17.38 2.49
CA ALA A 293 4.73 16.08 3.14
C ALA A 293 6.15 15.55 3.23
N THR A 294 6.42 14.78 4.27
CA THR A 294 7.69 14.06 4.44
C THR A 294 7.43 12.57 4.44
N PHE A 295 8.15 11.85 3.59
CA PHE A 295 8.14 10.40 3.49
C PHE A 295 9.45 9.87 4.05
N GLU A 296 9.38 8.83 4.89
CA GLU A 296 10.55 8.21 5.51
C GLU A 296 10.39 6.69 5.48
N VAL A 297 11.46 5.97 5.25
CA VAL A 297 11.45 4.51 5.41
C VAL A 297 11.61 4.16 6.90
N ILE A 298 10.88 3.14 7.36
CA ILE A 298 11.10 2.46 8.63
C ILE A 298 11.69 1.09 8.26
N PRO A 299 13.02 0.93 8.38
CA PRO A 299 13.67 -0.30 7.95
C PRO A 299 13.25 -1.49 8.81
N ALA A 300 13.13 -2.65 8.20
CA ALA A 300 12.84 -3.92 8.86
C ALA A 300 11.61 -3.86 9.79
N ALA A 301 10.60 -3.07 9.41
CA ALA A 301 9.47 -2.73 10.28
C ALA A 301 8.48 -3.88 10.49
N LEU A 302 8.33 -4.78 9.51
CA LEU A 302 7.36 -5.86 9.57
C LEU A 302 7.97 -7.19 9.14
N ARG A 303 7.43 -8.28 9.69
CA ARG A 303 7.70 -9.65 9.28
C ARG A 303 6.50 -10.16 8.48
N LEU A 304 6.69 -10.32 7.18
CA LEU A 304 5.65 -10.78 6.26
C LEU A 304 5.72 -12.29 6.10
N LYS A 305 4.60 -12.97 6.24
CA LYS A 305 4.46 -14.40 5.97
C LYS A 305 4.45 -14.65 4.46
N VAL A 306 5.39 -15.46 3.97
CA VAL A 306 5.60 -15.72 2.54
C VAL A 306 5.49 -17.20 2.19
#